data_f6049a3856d5f00987330315c841f0ba
#
_entry.id   f6049a3856d5f00987330315c841f0ba
#
_cell.length_a   1.000
_cell.length_b   1.000
_cell.length_c   1.000
_cell.angle_alpha   90.00
_cell.angle_beta   90.00
_cell.angle_gamma   90.00
#
_symmetry.space_group_name_H-M   'P 1'
#
loop_
_entity.id
_entity.type
_entity.pdbx_description
1 polymer ?
#
loop_
_entity_poly.entity_id
_entity_poly.type
_entity_poly.pdbx_seq_one_letter_code
_entity_poly.pdbx_strand_id
1 'polypeptide(L)'
;MKQDGIKRASIDKLKSRFETAYYSEDMVITPLVMFRELDDITALIQGVSIGVTVSGTAKIKINGKMHELRPNTLFIFNENTVVEQVKASIRSSGYMVTYSRQYLNSIHVDTQDLISIYHGFLDDPCVQVEPQEAAYIHDISKLMRSVLCDYAPTANREKI
;
A
#
# COMPACT_ATOMS: atom_id res chain seq x y z
N MET A 1 -28.39 -12.55 -2.68
CA MET A 1 -27.49 -11.58 -2.02
C MET A 1 -26.24 -12.34 -1.60
N LYS A 2 -25.16 -12.20 -2.33
CA LYS A 2 -23.86 -12.72 -1.89
C LYS A 2 -23.33 -11.77 -0.82
N GLN A 3 -23.29 -12.20 0.42
CA GLN A 3 -22.48 -11.57 1.44
C GLN A 3 -21.01 -11.83 1.06
N ASP A 4 -20.45 -10.95 0.24
CA ASP A 4 -19.00 -10.90 0.10
C ASP A 4 -18.47 -10.30 1.41
N GLY A 5 -18.05 -11.17 2.31
CA GLY A 5 -17.49 -10.78 3.59
C GLY A 5 -16.23 -9.95 3.43
N ILE A 6 -16.00 -9.05 4.38
CA ILE A 6 -14.79 -8.21 4.46
C ILE A 6 -13.55 -9.11 4.39
N LYS A 7 -12.71 -8.91 3.38
CA LYS A 7 -11.44 -9.63 3.23
C LYS A 7 -10.33 -8.88 3.95
N ARG A 8 -9.55 -9.59 4.73
CA ARG A 8 -8.38 -8.99 5.37
C ARG A 8 -7.22 -8.91 4.38
N ALA A 9 -6.71 -7.71 4.15
CA ALA A 9 -5.52 -7.46 3.34
C ALA A 9 -4.27 -7.52 4.24
N SER A 10 -3.83 -8.73 4.55
CA SER A 10 -2.56 -9.00 5.24
C SER A 10 -1.41 -9.12 4.24
N ILE A 11 -0.19 -8.99 4.73
CA ILE A 11 1.03 -9.20 3.92
C ILE A 11 0.99 -10.57 3.23
N ASP A 12 0.61 -11.63 3.94
CA ASP A 12 0.53 -12.99 3.37
C ASP A 12 -0.48 -13.09 2.23
N LYS A 13 -1.61 -12.41 2.35
CA LYS A 13 -2.61 -12.38 1.27
C LYS A 13 -2.15 -11.58 0.07
N LEU A 14 -1.46 -10.46 0.28
CA LEU A 14 -0.87 -9.68 -0.80
C LEU A 14 0.20 -10.48 -1.53
N LYS A 15 1.06 -11.20 -0.81
CA LYS A 15 2.06 -12.10 -1.40
C LYS A 15 1.45 -13.23 -2.22
N SER A 16 0.40 -13.85 -1.73
CA SER A 16 -0.22 -15.01 -2.39
C SER A 16 -1.06 -14.63 -3.60
N ARG A 17 -1.59 -13.40 -3.62
CA ARG A 17 -2.52 -12.96 -4.66
C ARG A 17 -1.84 -12.21 -5.81
N PHE A 18 -0.75 -11.51 -5.52
CA PHE A 18 -0.07 -10.66 -6.49
C PHE A 18 1.39 -11.07 -6.64
N GLU A 19 1.92 -10.85 -7.83
CA GLU A 19 3.36 -10.91 -8.06
C GLU A 19 4.04 -9.70 -7.41
N THR A 20 4.41 -9.85 -6.15
CA THR A 20 4.93 -8.78 -5.30
C THR A 20 6.37 -9.06 -4.89
N ALA A 21 7.14 -7.99 -4.64
CA ALA A 21 8.40 -8.08 -3.93
C ALA A 21 8.13 -7.99 -2.42
N TYR A 22 8.78 -8.84 -1.62
CA TYR A 22 8.57 -8.86 -0.18
C TYR A 22 9.84 -9.18 0.60
N TYR A 23 9.85 -8.78 1.85
CA TYR A 23 10.88 -9.14 2.82
C TYR A 23 10.24 -9.84 4.00
N SER A 24 10.44 -11.15 4.11
CA SER A 24 9.84 -11.98 5.15
C SER A 24 8.32 -11.76 5.26
N GLU A 25 7.80 -11.63 6.45
CA GLU A 25 6.42 -11.25 6.77
C GLU A 25 6.30 -9.77 7.20
N ASP A 26 7.37 -9.03 7.06
CA ASP A 26 7.51 -7.67 7.58
C ASP A 26 7.15 -6.60 6.57
N MET A 27 7.40 -6.84 5.30
CA MET A 27 7.20 -5.84 4.26
C MET A 27 6.84 -6.47 2.92
N VAL A 28 5.91 -5.84 2.21
CA VAL A 28 5.57 -6.18 0.82
C VAL A 28 5.43 -4.92 -0.02
N ILE A 29 5.93 -4.97 -1.25
CA ILE A 29 5.80 -3.89 -2.23
C ILE A 29 4.88 -4.37 -3.34
N THR A 30 3.74 -3.70 -3.49
CA THR A 30 2.70 -4.05 -4.46
C THR A 30 2.60 -2.96 -5.52
N PRO A 31 2.74 -3.30 -6.82
CA PRO A 31 2.45 -2.37 -7.90
C PRO A 31 0.97 -1.97 -7.91
N LEU A 32 0.67 -0.68 -8.07
CA LEU A 32 -0.72 -0.18 -8.03
C LEU A 32 -1.57 -0.70 -9.19
N VAL A 33 -0.97 -1.07 -10.31
CA VAL A 33 -1.69 -1.70 -11.43
C VAL A 33 -2.43 -2.98 -11.02
N MET A 34 -1.96 -3.65 -9.98
CA MET A 34 -2.59 -4.86 -9.43
C MET A 34 -3.94 -4.60 -8.77
N PHE A 35 -4.21 -3.37 -8.36
CA PHE A 35 -5.50 -3.02 -7.73
C PHE A 35 -6.69 -3.08 -8.68
N ARG A 36 -6.48 -3.12 -9.98
CA ARG A 36 -7.54 -3.38 -10.95
C ARG A 36 -8.26 -4.71 -10.71
N GLU A 37 -7.56 -5.68 -10.15
CA GLU A 37 -8.12 -6.99 -9.83
C GLU A 37 -8.97 -6.98 -8.55
N LEU A 38 -9.02 -5.85 -7.86
CA LEU A 38 -9.74 -5.68 -6.59
C LEU A 38 -11.08 -4.95 -6.75
N ASP A 39 -11.56 -4.77 -7.98
CA ASP A 39 -12.90 -4.21 -8.21
C ASP A 39 -13.94 -5.02 -7.42
N ASP A 40 -14.81 -4.30 -6.71
CA ASP A 40 -15.87 -4.85 -5.86
C ASP A 40 -15.40 -5.66 -4.61
N ILE A 41 -14.15 -5.51 -4.21
CA ILE A 41 -13.64 -6.13 -2.99
C ILE A 41 -13.61 -5.12 -1.85
N THR A 42 -14.13 -5.54 -0.70
CA THR A 42 -13.94 -4.85 0.58
C THR A 42 -12.74 -5.46 1.29
N ALA A 43 -11.73 -4.65 1.57
CA ALA A 43 -10.52 -5.08 2.24
C ALA A 43 -10.31 -4.34 3.56
N LEU A 44 -9.99 -5.09 4.61
CA LEU A 44 -9.52 -4.55 5.89
C LEU A 44 -7.99 -4.60 5.90
N ILE A 45 -7.36 -3.44 5.95
CA ILE A 45 -5.90 -3.34 5.94
C ILE A 45 -5.32 -3.81 7.28
N GLN A 46 -4.33 -4.69 7.20
CA GLN A 46 -3.55 -5.14 8.34
C GLN A 46 -2.11 -4.66 8.20
N GLY A 47 -1.66 -3.86 9.16
CA GLY A 47 -0.40 -3.14 9.09
C GLY A 47 -0.59 -1.71 8.59
N VAL A 48 0.49 -1.10 8.12
CA VAL A 48 0.48 0.26 7.55
C VAL A 48 0.92 0.20 6.10
N SER A 49 0.13 0.78 5.22
CA SER A 49 0.42 0.85 3.80
C SER A 49 0.64 2.30 3.39
N ILE A 50 1.74 2.55 2.70
CA ILE A 50 2.10 3.86 2.16
C ILE A 50 2.29 3.70 0.66
N GLY A 51 1.66 4.57 -0.11
CA GLY A 51 1.79 4.52 -1.56
C GLY A 51 1.71 5.88 -2.22
N VAL A 52 2.17 5.93 -3.45
CA VAL A 52 2.08 7.10 -4.29
C VAL A 52 1.60 6.71 -5.69
N THR A 53 0.66 7.48 -6.21
CA THR A 53 0.20 7.36 -7.60
C THR A 53 1.04 8.28 -8.47
N VAL A 54 1.70 7.74 -9.47
CA VAL A 54 2.52 8.51 -10.41
C VAL A 54 1.73 8.85 -11.67
N SER A 55 0.99 7.89 -12.19
CA SER A 55 0.12 8.10 -13.35
C SER A 55 -1.18 7.33 -13.20
N GLY A 56 -2.17 7.70 -14.02
CA GLY A 56 -3.49 7.11 -13.96
C GLY A 56 -4.32 7.64 -12.80
N THR A 57 -5.50 7.08 -12.63
CA THR A 57 -6.44 7.45 -11.58
C THR A 57 -7.06 6.21 -10.95
N ALA A 58 -7.42 6.32 -9.69
CA ALA A 58 -8.22 5.30 -9.02
C ALA A 58 -9.28 5.96 -8.14
N LYS A 59 -10.44 5.35 -8.05
CA LYS A 59 -11.50 5.73 -7.10
C LYS A 59 -11.59 4.66 -6.04
N ILE A 60 -11.43 5.07 -4.81
CA ILE A 60 -11.48 4.18 -3.65
C ILE A 60 -12.39 4.76 -2.58
N LYS A 61 -13.00 3.89 -1.82
CA LYS A 61 -13.79 4.27 -0.65
C LYS A 61 -13.03 3.84 0.59
N ILE A 62 -12.62 4.80 1.39
CA ILE A 62 -11.82 4.58 2.60
C ILE A 62 -12.68 4.92 3.81
N ASN A 63 -12.89 3.94 4.69
CA ASN A 63 -13.74 4.08 5.87
C ASN A 63 -15.10 4.74 5.56
N GLY A 64 -15.70 4.35 4.45
CA GLY A 64 -17.01 4.87 4.01
C GLY A 64 -16.96 6.18 3.21
N LYS A 65 -15.82 6.84 3.08
CA LYS A 65 -15.66 8.10 2.36
C LYS A 65 -14.95 7.88 1.01
N MET A 66 -15.52 8.45 -0.05
CA MET A 66 -14.94 8.37 -1.40
C MET A 66 -13.72 9.27 -1.55
N HIS A 67 -12.66 8.71 -2.13
CA HIS A 67 -11.43 9.40 -2.48
C HIS A 67 -11.06 9.11 -3.92
N GLU A 68 -10.41 10.06 -4.56
CA GLU A 68 -9.84 9.90 -5.90
C GLU A 68 -8.32 10.00 -5.80
N LEU A 69 -7.65 8.93 -6.20
CA LEU A 69 -6.21 8.90 -6.36
C LEU A 69 -5.89 9.42 -7.76
N ARG A 70 -5.34 10.61 -7.83
CA ARG A 70 -4.84 11.25 -9.06
C ARG A 70 -3.33 11.10 -9.15
N PRO A 71 -2.69 11.43 -10.28
CA PRO A 71 -1.23 11.54 -10.31
C PRO A 71 -0.71 12.43 -9.18
N ASN A 72 0.39 12.03 -8.57
CA ASN A 72 1.03 12.69 -7.43
C ASN A 72 0.18 12.68 -6.14
N THR A 73 -0.63 11.69 -5.95
CA THR A 73 -1.33 11.47 -4.67
C THR A 73 -0.54 10.51 -3.80
N LEU A 74 -0.12 10.99 -2.64
CA LEU A 74 0.39 10.17 -1.54
C LEU A 74 -0.79 9.69 -0.71
N PHE A 75 -0.84 8.40 -0.40
CA PHE A 75 -1.86 7.85 0.47
C PHE A 75 -1.26 6.98 1.57
N ILE A 76 -1.88 6.99 2.74
CA ILE A 76 -1.49 6.18 3.88
C ILE A 76 -2.73 5.47 4.41
N PHE A 77 -2.68 4.15 4.45
CA PHE A 77 -3.70 3.31 5.09
C PHE A 77 -3.14 2.77 6.39
N ASN A 78 -3.77 3.14 7.48
CA ASN A 78 -3.45 2.63 8.79
C ASN A 78 -4.08 1.25 9.03
N GLU A 79 -3.62 0.56 10.03
CA GLU A 79 -4.24 -0.67 10.49
C GLU A 79 -5.73 -0.45 10.79
N ASN A 80 -6.56 -1.41 10.39
CA ASN A 80 -8.01 -1.35 10.46
C ASN A 80 -8.70 -0.38 9.50
N THR A 81 -7.98 0.22 8.55
CA THR A 81 -8.59 0.95 7.45
C THR A 81 -9.40 -0.01 6.57
N VAL A 82 -10.65 0.32 6.32
CA VAL A 82 -11.53 -0.40 5.39
C VAL A 82 -11.47 0.27 4.04
N VAL A 83 -11.01 -0.45 3.03
CA VAL A 83 -10.95 0.01 1.63
C VAL A 83 -11.97 -0.76 0.81
N GLU A 84 -12.85 -0.04 0.14
CA GLU A 84 -13.94 -0.60 -0.66
C GLU A 84 -13.94 -0.01 -2.07
N GLN A 85 -14.52 -0.75 -3.01
CA GLN A 85 -14.83 -0.26 -4.37
C GLN A 85 -13.63 0.36 -5.09
N VAL A 86 -12.51 -0.34 -5.10
CA VAL A 86 -11.33 0.11 -5.83
C VAL A 86 -11.60 -0.01 -7.34
N LYS A 87 -11.54 1.12 -8.03
CA LYS A 87 -11.58 1.20 -9.50
C LYS A 87 -10.34 1.93 -9.98
N ALA A 88 -9.41 1.19 -10.54
CA ALA A 88 -8.17 1.74 -11.06
C ALA A 88 -8.17 1.76 -12.59
N SER A 89 -7.64 2.83 -13.18
CA SER A 89 -7.44 2.91 -14.63
C SER A 89 -6.35 1.93 -15.08
N ILE A 90 -6.41 1.51 -16.33
CA ILE A 90 -5.42 0.60 -16.94
C ILE A 90 -4.00 1.17 -16.89
N ARG A 91 -3.87 2.50 -16.86
CA ARG A 91 -2.59 3.20 -16.89
C ARG A 91 -2.11 3.63 -15.51
N SER A 92 -2.73 3.13 -14.44
CA SER A 92 -2.29 3.45 -13.09
C SER A 92 -0.89 2.91 -12.85
N SER A 93 0.01 3.76 -12.41
CA SER A 93 1.36 3.38 -12.02
C SER A 93 1.72 3.96 -10.66
N GLY A 94 2.65 3.31 -10.00
CA GLY A 94 3.09 3.59 -8.67
C GLY A 94 3.26 2.31 -7.87
N TYR A 95 3.65 2.45 -6.63
CA TYR A 95 3.82 1.34 -5.70
C TYR A 95 3.16 1.65 -4.37
N MET A 96 2.71 0.60 -3.70
CA MET A 96 2.31 0.62 -2.31
C MET A 96 3.25 -0.28 -1.53
N VAL A 97 3.83 0.24 -0.46
CA VAL A 97 4.64 -0.52 0.49
C VAL A 97 3.79 -0.75 1.73
N THR A 98 3.63 -2.01 2.10
CA THR A 98 2.90 -2.40 3.32
C THR A 98 3.87 -2.98 4.32
N TYR A 99 3.85 -2.45 5.54
CA TYR A 99 4.65 -2.90 6.67
C TYR A 99 3.79 -3.62 7.69
N SER A 100 4.32 -4.71 8.26
CA SER A 100 3.69 -5.36 9.40
C SER A 100 3.76 -4.48 10.66
N ARG A 101 2.80 -4.65 11.55
CA ARG A 101 2.82 -4.00 12.86
C ARG A 101 4.06 -4.38 13.67
N GLN A 102 4.45 -5.65 13.60
CA GLN A 102 5.61 -6.15 14.31
C GLN A 102 6.89 -5.47 13.85
N TYR A 103 7.05 -5.28 12.54
CA TYR A 103 8.20 -4.58 11.98
C TYR A 103 8.23 -3.12 12.42
N LEU A 104 7.10 -2.42 12.33
CA LEU A 104 7.01 -1.01 12.76
C LEU A 104 7.32 -0.84 14.25
N ASN A 105 6.91 -1.75 15.10
CA ASN A 105 7.24 -1.74 16.52
C ASN A 105 8.72 -2.04 16.79
N SER A 106 9.41 -2.71 15.88
CA SER A 106 10.84 -3.02 16.02
C SER A 106 11.76 -1.87 15.61
N ILE A 107 11.25 -0.92 14.84
CA ILE A 107 11.98 0.26 14.40
C ILE A 107 11.88 1.31 15.49
N HIS A 108 13.03 1.71 16.08
CA HIS A 108 13.08 2.83 16.99
C HIS A 108 13.01 4.15 16.23
N VAL A 109 11.79 4.55 15.88
CA VAL A 109 11.53 5.87 15.29
C VAL A 109 11.08 6.81 16.40
N ASP A 110 11.48 8.06 16.34
CA ASP A 110 10.96 9.07 17.27
C ASP A 110 9.45 9.19 17.08
N THR A 111 8.72 8.68 18.07
CA THR A 111 7.26 8.53 18.00
C THR A 111 6.52 9.87 17.96
N GLN A 112 7.14 10.97 18.42
CA GLN A 112 6.48 12.28 18.43
C GLN A 112 6.30 12.86 17.01
N ASP A 113 7.32 12.74 16.17
CA ASP A 113 7.24 13.20 14.78
C ASP A 113 6.26 12.35 13.97
N LEU A 114 6.25 11.04 14.20
CA LEU A 114 5.30 10.14 13.56
C LEU A 114 3.85 10.38 13.99
N ILE A 115 3.59 10.72 15.25
CA ILE A 115 2.25 10.98 15.75
C ILE A 115 1.62 12.17 15.01
N SER A 116 2.37 13.24 14.81
CA SER A 116 1.89 14.43 14.10
C SER A 116 1.52 14.13 12.64
N ILE A 117 2.38 13.40 11.94
CA ILE A 117 2.12 12.95 10.56
C ILE A 117 0.93 12.01 10.54
N TYR A 118 0.87 11.06 11.47
CA TYR A 118 -0.19 10.07 11.58
C TYR A 118 -1.57 10.70 11.78
N HIS A 119 -1.68 11.70 12.66
CA HIS A 119 -2.94 12.41 12.89
C HIS A 119 -3.45 13.13 11.65
N GLY A 120 -2.58 13.73 10.86
CA GLY A 120 -2.97 14.37 9.61
C GLY A 120 -3.58 13.38 8.62
N PHE A 121 -3.07 12.15 8.55
CA PHE A 121 -3.58 11.12 7.64
C PHE A 121 -4.77 10.33 8.18
N LEU A 122 -5.13 10.45 9.46
CA LEU A 122 -6.37 9.87 9.98
C LEU A 122 -7.61 10.56 9.39
N ASP A 123 -7.55 11.87 9.25
CA ASP A 123 -8.66 12.68 8.73
C ASP A 123 -8.67 12.71 7.21
N ASP A 124 -7.49 12.76 6.58
CA ASP A 124 -7.33 12.76 5.14
C ASP A 124 -6.22 11.81 4.70
N PRO A 125 -6.56 10.54 4.41
CA PRO A 125 -5.57 9.53 4.06
C PRO A 125 -4.93 9.71 2.68
N CYS A 126 -5.41 10.65 1.87
CA CYS A 126 -4.95 10.92 0.51
C CYS A 126 -4.56 12.38 0.37
N VAL A 127 -3.28 12.66 0.17
CA VAL A 127 -2.73 14.02 0.05
C VAL A 127 -2.08 14.20 -1.31
N GLN A 128 -2.42 15.32 -1.97
CA GLN A 128 -1.73 15.73 -3.18
C GLN A 128 -0.35 16.28 -2.81
N VAL A 129 0.70 15.73 -3.40
CA VAL A 129 2.08 16.16 -3.20
C VAL A 129 2.64 16.80 -4.48
N GLU A 130 3.77 17.48 -4.37
CA GLU A 130 4.43 18.03 -5.55
C GLU A 130 4.94 16.90 -6.46
N PRO A 131 4.97 17.10 -7.80
CA PRO A 131 5.40 16.06 -8.74
C PRO A 131 6.80 15.50 -8.43
N GLN A 132 7.70 16.35 -7.95
CA GLN A 132 9.05 15.93 -7.59
C GLN A 132 9.07 15.06 -6.33
N GLU A 133 8.23 15.35 -5.34
CA GLU A 133 8.09 14.54 -4.13
C GLU A 133 7.51 13.17 -4.46
N ALA A 134 6.49 13.11 -5.32
CA ALA A 134 5.92 11.87 -5.81
C ALA A 134 6.97 11.03 -6.56
N ALA A 135 7.79 11.66 -7.39
CA ALA A 135 8.88 11.00 -8.11
C ALA A 135 9.92 10.41 -7.15
N TYR A 136 10.31 11.11 -6.12
CA TYR A 136 11.26 10.59 -5.11
C TYR A 136 10.71 9.37 -4.38
N ILE A 137 9.47 9.43 -3.93
CA ILE A 137 8.82 8.31 -3.23
C ILE A 137 8.71 7.10 -4.17
N HIS A 138 8.35 7.33 -5.43
CA HIS A 138 8.28 6.29 -6.45
C HIS A 138 9.64 5.65 -6.71
N ASP A 139 10.69 6.44 -6.88
CA ASP A 139 12.04 5.96 -7.15
C ASP A 139 12.60 5.16 -5.97
N ILE A 140 12.36 5.59 -4.73
CA ILE A 140 12.71 4.84 -3.52
C ILE A 140 11.96 3.50 -3.50
N SER A 141 10.67 3.48 -3.76
CA SER A 141 9.88 2.24 -3.80
C SER A 141 10.36 1.28 -4.89
N LYS A 142 10.71 1.82 -6.05
CA LYS A 142 11.27 1.06 -7.17
C LYS A 142 12.64 0.47 -6.84
N LEU A 143 13.51 1.24 -6.18
CA LEU A 143 14.80 0.77 -5.71
C LEU A 143 14.66 -0.33 -4.66
N MET A 144 13.80 -0.12 -3.67
CA MET A 144 13.49 -1.14 -2.65
C MET A 144 13.01 -2.44 -3.29
N ARG A 145 12.11 -2.34 -4.26
CA ARG A 145 11.61 -3.50 -5.01
C ARG A 145 12.74 -4.23 -5.74
N SER A 146 13.63 -3.52 -6.42
CA SER A 146 14.78 -4.11 -7.09
C SER A 146 15.70 -4.83 -6.12
N VAL A 147 16.02 -4.21 -5.00
CA VAL A 147 16.85 -4.82 -3.95
C VAL A 147 16.20 -6.11 -3.42
N LEU A 148 14.91 -6.09 -3.13
CA LEU A 148 14.21 -7.29 -2.65
C LEU A 148 14.17 -8.41 -3.68
N CYS A 149 14.02 -8.08 -4.96
CA CYS A 149 14.03 -9.08 -6.03
C CYS A 149 15.44 -9.66 -6.27
N ASP A 150 16.48 -8.83 -6.17
CA ASP A 150 17.84 -9.23 -6.50
C ASP A 150 18.55 -9.94 -5.34
N TYR A 151 18.32 -9.49 -4.10
CA TYR A 151 19.04 -9.96 -2.91
C TYR A 151 18.24 -10.87 -1.98
N ALA A 152 16.97 -11.12 -2.28
CA ALA A 152 16.14 -12.08 -1.53
C ALA A 152 15.88 -13.42 -2.25
N PRO A 153 16.76 -13.91 -3.18
CA PRO A 153 16.54 -15.21 -3.78
C PRO A 153 16.57 -16.36 -2.76
N THR A 154 17.27 -16.19 -1.65
CA THR A 154 17.33 -17.15 -0.55
C THR A 154 16.10 -17.13 0.35
N ALA A 155 15.61 -15.95 0.71
CA ALA A 155 14.40 -15.83 1.54
C ALA A 155 13.13 -16.28 0.80
N ASN A 156 13.11 -16.13 -0.52
CA ASN A 156 11.99 -16.55 -1.37
C ASN A 156 12.11 -18.02 -1.82
N ARG A 157 13.28 -18.64 -1.75
CA ARG A 157 13.52 -20.02 -2.20
C ARG A 157 13.31 -21.06 -1.12
N GLU A 158 13.27 -20.70 0.16
CA GLU A 158 13.06 -21.65 1.25
C GLU A 158 11.60 -22.07 1.46
N LYS A 159 10.67 -21.59 0.61
CA LYS A 159 9.24 -21.95 0.64
C LYS A 159 8.72 -22.61 -0.64
N ILE A 160 9.58 -23.29 -1.39
CA ILE A 160 9.15 -24.19 -2.45
C ILE A 160 9.39 -25.63 -2.02
#